data_29e60041dd708dd78bbb63a704334147
#
_entry.id   29e60041dd708dd78bbb63a704334147
#
_cell.length_a   1.000
_cell.length_b   1.000
_cell.length_c   1.000
_cell.angle_alpha   90.00
_cell.angle_beta   90.00
_cell.angle_gamma   90.00
#
_symmetry.space_group_name_H-M   'P 1'
#
loop_
_entity.id
_entity.type
_entity.pdbx_description
1 polymer ?
#
loop_
_entity_poly.entity_id
_entity_poly.type
_entity_poly.pdbx_seq_one_letter_code
_entity_poly.pdbx_strand_id
1 'polypeptide(L)'
;MSNIKLFEEKRVRSIWNEEEQQWYFSIVDVIEVLTSSPNPQVYWRVLKKRLSDEGNESVTNCNALKMVAADGKMRFTDVANVQQLLRLIQSIPSPKAEPFKQWLAQVGYERMQEIENPELATQRARELYKAKGYPDDWIERRMRSIAIREELTDEWQQHGVREQKEYSILTAEIAKATFGITPSEHKAIKSLKSQNLRDHMTDLELIFSMLGEAATTEMVKANHPIGFVENTKVARQGGKIAGDARKELEKKTQKKVVSATNYLPEKKTKKID
;
A
#
# COMPACT_ATOMS: atom_id res chain seq x y z
N MET A 1 6.03 0.60 7.45
CA MET A 1 6.49 -0.78 7.24
C MET A 1 5.93 -1.61 8.39
N SER A 2 4.98 -2.46 8.09
CA SER A 2 4.57 -3.50 9.03
C SER A 2 5.73 -4.48 9.10
N ASN A 3 6.47 -4.48 10.21
CA ASN A 3 7.38 -5.58 10.51
C ASN A 3 6.50 -6.82 10.64
N ILE A 4 6.59 -7.70 9.66
CA ILE A 4 6.04 -9.04 9.81
C ILE A 4 6.84 -9.66 10.95
N LYS A 5 6.26 -9.68 12.15
CA LYS A 5 6.86 -10.19 13.39
C LYS A 5 7.27 -11.67 13.33
N LEU A 6 7.01 -12.34 12.22
CA LEU A 6 7.31 -13.75 11.96
C LEU A 6 8.80 -14.11 11.92
N PHE A 7 9.68 -13.11 11.86
CA PHE A 7 11.12 -13.34 11.65
C PHE A 7 11.97 -12.55 12.66
N GLU A 8 11.50 -12.29 13.86
CA GLU A 8 12.04 -11.33 14.82
C GLU A 8 13.50 -11.60 15.24
N GLU A 9 14.05 -12.79 15.08
CA GLU A 9 15.42 -13.09 15.52
C GLU A 9 16.38 -13.61 14.43
N LYS A 10 15.89 -13.96 13.25
CA LYS A 10 16.72 -14.46 12.16
C LYS A 10 16.58 -13.63 10.90
N ARG A 11 17.71 -13.27 10.30
CA ARG A 11 17.76 -12.50 9.06
C ARG A 11 17.36 -13.37 7.87
N VAL A 12 16.18 -13.11 7.30
CA VAL A 12 15.80 -13.65 5.99
C VAL A 12 16.32 -12.72 4.92
N ARG A 13 17.18 -13.21 4.04
CA ARG A 13 17.66 -12.43 2.90
C ARG A 13 16.51 -12.10 1.96
N SER A 14 16.44 -10.86 1.55
CA SER A 14 15.41 -10.37 0.63
C SER A 14 16.02 -9.44 -0.41
N ILE A 15 15.39 -9.38 -1.58
CA ILE A 15 15.78 -8.51 -2.68
C ILE A 15 14.52 -7.89 -3.30
N TRP A 16 14.59 -6.61 -3.61
CA TRP A 16 13.54 -5.91 -4.34
C TRP A 16 13.75 -6.07 -5.84
N ASN A 17 12.72 -6.48 -6.56
CA ASN A 17 12.72 -6.52 -8.02
C ASN A 17 12.02 -5.26 -8.55
N GLU A 18 12.78 -4.38 -9.22
CA GLU A 18 12.28 -3.11 -9.75
C GLU A 18 11.32 -3.31 -10.93
N GLU A 19 11.52 -4.33 -11.75
CA GLU A 19 10.68 -4.60 -12.93
C GLU A 19 9.30 -5.09 -12.51
N GLU A 20 9.25 -5.99 -11.53
CA GLU A 20 8.02 -6.61 -11.04
C GLU A 20 7.40 -5.85 -9.84
N GLN A 21 8.10 -4.83 -9.30
CA GLN A 21 7.68 -4.01 -8.17
C GLN A 21 7.28 -4.85 -6.94
N GLN A 22 8.08 -5.90 -6.65
CA GLN A 22 7.81 -6.81 -5.53
C GLN A 22 9.07 -7.32 -4.83
N TRP A 23 8.91 -7.74 -3.58
CA TRP A 23 9.96 -8.36 -2.80
C TRP A 23 10.06 -9.85 -3.06
N TYR A 24 11.29 -10.34 -3.15
CA TYR A 24 11.64 -11.74 -3.15
C TYR A 24 12.45 -12.11 -1.91
N PHE A 25 12.17 -13.28 -1.35
CA PHE A 25 12.76 -13.78 -0.12
C PHE A 25 13.44 -15.12 -0.36
N SER A 26 14.57 -15.36 0.29
CA SER A 26 15.29 -16.64 0.24
C SER A 26 14.44 -17.75 0.87
N ILE A 27 14.07 -18.75 0.10
CA ILE A 27 13.26 -19.89 0.58
C ILE A 27 14.01 -20.68 1.64
N VAL A 28 15.31 -20.88 1.46
CA VAL A 28 16.15 -21.63 2.39
C VAL A 28 16.21 -20.95 3.76
N ASP A 29 16.32 -19.63 3.79
CA ASP A 29 16.35 -18.87 5.05
C ASP A 29 15.00 -18.95 5.78
N VAL A 30 13.89 -18.89 5.05
CA VAL A 30 12.54 -19.07 5.61
C VAL A 30 12.35 -20.46 6.20
N ILE A 31 12.80 -21.48 5.49
CA ILE A 31 12.77 -22.87 6.01
C ILE A 31 13.62 -23.01 7.27
N GLU A 32 14.81 -22.42 7.31
CA GLU A 32 15.67 -22.42 8.48
C GLU A 32 14.96 -21.82 9.71
N VAL A 33 14.28 -20.71 9.53
CA VAL A 33 13.52 -20.06 10.61
C VAL A 33 12.36 -20.94 11.08
N LEU A 34 11.58 -21.49 10.14
CA LEU A 34 10.33 -22.18 10.46
C LEU A 34 10.49 -23.64 10.86
N THR A 35 11.61 -24.29 10.53
CA THR A 35 11.78 -25.72 10.81
C THR A 35 12.84 -26.04 11.84
N SER A 36 13.79 -25.13 12.10
CA SER A 36 15.01 -25.41 12.84
C SER A 36 15.80 -26.62 12.27
N SER A 37 15.65 -26.88 10.98
CA SER A 37 16.38 -27.97 10.31
C SER A 37 17.88 -27.71 10.35
N PRO A 38 18.70 -28.71 10.69
CA PRO A 38 20.17 -28.57 10.63
C PRO A 38 20.66 -28.42 9.18
N ASN A 39 19.85 -28.78 8.19
CA ASN A 39 20.17 -28.63 6.77
C ASN A 39 18.96 -28.11 5.98
N PRO A 40 18.71 -26.80 6.00
CA PRO A 40 17.56 -26.18 5.31
C PRO A 40 17.58 -26.39 3.79
N GLN A 41 18.75 -26.52 3.17
CA GLN A 41 18.87 -26.76 1.71
C GLN A 41 18.39 -28.16 1.32
N VAL A 42 18.74 -29.18 2.10
CA VAL A 42 18.24 -30.55 1.89
C VAL A 42 16.74 -30.61 2.13
N TYR A 43 16.29 -29.97 3.20
CA TYR A 43 14.86 -29.86 3.49
C TYR A 43 14.08 -29.24 2.32
N TRP A 44 14.58 -28.13 1.77
CA TRP A 44 13.98 -27.47 0.62
C TRP A 44 13.91 -28.39 -0.60
N ARG A 45 14.97 -29.09 -0.91
CA ARG A 45 15.02 -30.03 -2.05
C ARG A 45 13.94 -31.10 -1.95
N VAL A 46 13.78 -31.70 -0.77
CA VAL A 46 12.77 -32.74 -0.51
C VAL A 46 11.37 -32.15 -0.58
N LEU A 47 11.16 -31.00 0.05
CA LEU A 47 9.87 -30.31 0.03
C LEU A 47 9.49 -29.90 -1.40
N LYS A 48 10.41 -29.32 -2.17
CA LYS A 48 10.21 -28.90 -3.56
C LYS A 48 9.77 -30.09 -4.43
N LYS A 49 10.44 -31.25 -4.27
CA LYS A 49 10.07 -32.45 -4.99
C LYS A 49 8.64 -32.92 -4.66
N ARG A 50 8.31 -32.99 -3.37
CA ARG A 50 6.97 -33.37 -2.92
C ARG A 50 5.90 -32.43 -3.49
N LEU A 51 6.12 -31.12 -3.43
CA LEU A 51 5.18 -30.13 -3.95
C LEU A 51 5.02 -30.22 -5.49
N SER A 52 6.12 -30.57 -6.19
CA SER A 52 6.06 -30.83 -7.63
C SER A 52 5.22 -32.05 -7.95
N ASP A 53 5.41 -33.15 -7.18
CA ASP A 53 4.67 -34.39 -7.35
C ASP A 53 3.16 -34.19 -7.03
N GLU A 54 2.83 -33.26 -6.14
CA GLU A 54 1.46 -32.80 -5.81
C GLU A 54 0.86 -31.84 -6.85
N GLY A 55 1.58 -31.50 -7.95
CA GLY A 55 1.14 -30.55 -8.96
C GLY A 55 1.15 -29.08 -8.53
N ASN A 56 1.90 -28.74 -7.49
CA ASN A 56 1.96 -27.38 -6.96
C ASN A 56 3.02 -26.53 -7.70
N GLU A 57 2.73 -26.19 -8.96
CA GLU A 57 3.66 -25.43 -9.81
C GLU A 57 3.92 -24.01 -9.33
N SER A 58 2.95 -23.39 -8.65
CA SER A 58 3.08 -22.00 -8.17
C SER A 58 4.23 -21.79 -7.17
N VAL A 59 4.68 -22.87 -6.52
CA VAL A 59 5.79 -22.83 -5.55
C VAL A 59 7.05 -23.48 -6.12
N THR A 60 6.91 -24.43 -7.03
CA THR A 60 8.06 -25.16 -7.62
C THR A 60 8.75 -24.40 -8.73
N ASN A 61 8.03 -23.54 -9.46
CA ASN A 61 8.56 -22.60 -10.44
C ASN A 61 9.08 -21.32 -9.77
N CYS A 62 9.86 -21.47 -8.68
CA CYS A 62 10.48 -20.34 -8.01
C CYS A 62 11.63 -19.76 -8.83
N ASN A 63 11.77 -18.44 -8.77
CA ASN A 63 12.89 -17.75 -9.40
C ASN A 63 14.19 -18.05 -8.66
N ALA A 64 15.32 -18.10 -9.38
CA ALA A 64 16.65 -18.16 -8.80
C ALA A 64 17.33 -16.80 -8.98
N LEU A 65 17.58 -16.10 -7.89
CA LEU A 65 18.26 -14.80 -7.89
C LEU A 65 19.63 -14.89 -7.20
N LYS A 66 20.58 -14.06 -7.67
CA LYS A 66 21.87 -13.95 -7.02
C LYS A 66 21.74 -13.22 -5.71
N MET A 67 22.08 -13.89 -4.60
CA MET A 67 22.08 -13.32 -3.25
C MET A 67 23.44 -13.55 -2.58
N VAL A 68 23.80 -12.68 -1.64
CA VAL A 68 25.01 -12.84 -0.84
C VAL A 68 24.85 -14.07 0.05
N ALA A 69 25.76 -15.04 -0.07
CA ALA A 69 25.84 -16.23 0.79
C ALA A 69 26.58 -15.92 2.09
N ALA A 70 26.55 -16.85 3.06
CA ALA A 70 27.23 -16.69 4.35
C ALA A 70 28.76 -16.48 4.24
N ASP A 71 29.37 -16.98 3.15
CA ASP A 71 30.80 -16.79 2.82
C ASP A 71 31.08 -15.46 2.08
N GLY A 72 30.12 -14.57 1.96
CA GLY A 72 30.23 -13.28 1.28
C GLY A 72 30.14 -13.34 -0.26
N LYS A 73 30.08 -14.54 -0.85
CA LYS A 73 30.00 -14.69 -2.32
C LYS A 73 28.55 -14.61 -2.82
N MET A 74 28.42 -14.09 -4.03
CA MET A 74 27.11 -14.08 -4.73
C MET A 74 26.80 -15.48 -5.28
N ARG A 75 25.68 -16.06 -4.85
CA ARG A 75 25.22 -17.38 -5.30
C ARG A 75 23.77 -17.33 -5.74
N PHE A 76 23.41 -18.13 -6.73
CA PHE A 76 22.02 -18.34 -7.08
C PHE A 76 21.28 -19.02 -5.91
N THR A 77 20.18 -18.43 -5.50
CA THR A 77 19.36 -18.85 -4.38
C THR A 77 17.91 -18.91 -4.84
N ASP A 78 17.22 -20.00 -4.57
CA ASP A 78 15.79 -20.09 -4.83
C ASP A 78 15.06 -19.08 -3.95
N VAL A 79 14.24 -18.24 -4.61
CA VAL A 79 13.50 -17.16 -3.95
C VAL A 79 12.01 -17.29 -4.27
N ALA A 80 11.19 -16.77 -3.37
CA ALA A 80 9.76 -16.70 -3.53
C ALA A 80 9.27 -15.27 -3.26
N ASN A 81 8.27 -14.83 -4.00
CA ASN A 81 7.53 -13.63 -3.65
C ASN A 81 6.60 -13.89 -2.45
N VAL A 82 5.93 -12.86 -1.94
CA VAL A 82 5.08 -12.97 -0.74
C VAL A 82 3.99 -14.03 -0.93
N GLN A 83 3.31 -14.05 -2.07
CA GLN A 83 2.23 -15.00 -2.34
C GLN A 83 2.73 -16.45 -2.35
N GLN A 84 3.83 -16.71 -3.05
CA GLN A 84 4.48 -18.02 -3.09
C GLN A 84 4.95 -18.45 -1.70
N LEU A 85 5.48 -17.52 -0.91
CA LEU A 85 5.92 -17.78 0.47
C LEU A 85 4.76 -18.16 1.38
N LEU A 86 3.64 -17.44 1.32
CA LEU A 86 2.43 -17.76 2.07
C LEU A 86 1.94 -19.18 1.74
N ARG A 87 1.99 -19.58 0.47
CA ARG A 87 1.62 -20.92 0.05
C ARG A 87 2.62 -22.00 0.50
N LEU A 88 3.91 -21.69 0.41
CA LEU A 88 4.99 -22.59 0.86
C LEU A 88 4.86 -22.91 2.36
N ILE A 89 4.64 -21.90 3.20
CA ILE A 89 4.56 -22.04 4.66
C ILE A 89 3.43 -22.98 5.07
N GLN A 90 2.30 -22.98 4.35
CA GLN A 90 1.20 -23.91 4.59
C GLN A 90 1.62 -25.39 4.42
N SER A 91 2.61 -25.64 3.56
CA SER A 91 3.10 -26.99 3.24
C SER A 91 4.23 -27.48 4.16
N ILE A 92 4.71 -26.62 5.07
CA ILE A 92 5.78 -26.99 6.02
C ILE A 92 5.18 -27.65 7.27
N PRO A 93 5.40 -28.97 7.50
CA PRO A 93 4.92 -29.66 8.69
C PRO A 93 5.84 -29.37 9.89
N SER A 94 5.74 -28.15 10.45
CA SER A 94 6.55 -27.75 11.60
C SER A 94 5.69 -27.03 12.65
N PRO A 95 5.85 -27.35 13.94
CA PRO A 95 5.20 -26.60 15.03
C PRO A 95 5.49 -25.09 15.00
N LYS A 96 6.65 -24.68 14.50
CA LYS A 96 7.00 -23.26 14.34
C LYS A 96 6.22 -22.55 13.23
N ALA A 97 5.75 -23.28 12.24
CA ALA A 97 4.91 -22.75 11.18
C ALA A 97 3.43 -22.67 11.58
N GLU A 98 3.02 -23.37 12.64
CA GLU A 98 1.61 -23.49 13.05
C GLU A 98 0.96 -22.14 13.44
N PRO A 99 1.57 -21.26 14.23
CA PRO A 99 0.98 -19.95 14.54
C PRO A 99 0.72 -19.12 13.28
N PHE A 100 1.57 -19.26 12.27
CA PHE A 100 1.38 -18.57 11.00
C PHE A 100 0.24 -19.15 10.17
N LYS A 101 0.10 -20.48 10.15
CA LYS A 101 -1.03 -21.15 9.48
C LYS A 101 -2.36 -20.75 10.11
N GLN A 102 -2.41 -20.68 11.45
CA GLN A 102 -3.59 -20.23 12.18
C GLN A 102 -3.92 -18.78 11.86
N TRP A 103 -2.91 -17.89 11.81
CA TRP A 103 -3.11 -16.51 11.40
C TRP A 103 -3.64 -16.40 9.97
N LEU A 104 -3.12 -17.19 9.01
CA LEU A 104 -3.64 -17.22 7.63
C LEU A 104 -5.09 -17.69 7.58
N ALA A 105 -5.42 -18.73 8.35
CA ALA A 105 -6.80 -19.22 8.44
C ALA A 105 -7.74 -18.16 9.00
N GLN A 106 -7.29 -17.42 10.04
CA GLN A 106 -8.05 -16.32 10.62
C GLN A 106 -8.27 -15.19 9.60
N VAL A 107 -7.21 -14.76 8.88
CA VAL A 107 -7.31 -13.73 7.83
C VAL A 107 -8.27 -14.16 6.72
N GLY A 108 -8.19 -15.44 6.30
CA GLY A 108 -9.11 -15.99 5.31
C GLY A 108 -10.56 -16.00 5.78
N TYR A 109 -10.80 -16.39 7.02
CA TYR A 109 -12.13 -16.40 7.63
C TYR A 109 -12.69 -14.96 7.75
N GLU A 110 -11.91 -14.02 8.26
CA GLU A 110 -12.30 -12.60 8.33
C GLU A 110 -12.68 -12.06 6.94
N ARG A 111 -11.92 -12.42 5.92
CA ARG A 111 -12.24 -12.00 4.54
C ARG A 111 -13.56 -12.60 4.04
N MET A 112 -13.87 -13.85 4.37
CA MET A 112 -15.16 -14.45 4.04
C MET A 112 -16.32 -13.73 4.75
N GLN A 113 -16.14 -13.39 6.03
CA GLN A 113 -17.13 -12.60 6.76
C GLN A 113 -17.34 -11.20 6.16
N GLU A 114 -16.27 -10.54 5.68
CA GLU A 114 -16.38 -9.24 5.00
C GLU A 114 -17.16 -9.32 3.66
N ILE A 115 -17.10 -10.47 2.97
CA ILE A 115 -17.90 -10.68 1.75
C ILE A 115 -19.38 -10.77 2.09
N GLU A 116 -19.72 -11.42 3.21
CA GLU A 116 -21.10 -11.54 3.70
C GLU A 116 -21.61 -10.23 4.32
N ASN A 117 -20.74 -9.51 5.04
CA ASN A 117 -21.02 -8.24 5.68
C ASN A 117 -19.92 -7.20 5.38
N PRO A 118 -20.06 -6.38 4.32
CA PRO A 118 -19.05 -5.40 3.91
C PRO A 118 -18.74 -4.31 4.96
N GLU A 119 -19.62 -4.08 5.94
CA GLU A 119 -19.37 -3.12 7.02
C GLU A 119 -18.14 -3.51 7.86
N LEU A 120 -17.86 -4.81 8.00
CA LEU A 120 -16.69 -5.31 8.72
C LEU A 120 -15.37 -4.85 8.09
N ALA A 121 -15.30 -4.77 6.76
CA ALA A 121 -14.12 -4.24 6.07
C ALA A 121 -13.88 -2.76 6.41
N THR A 122 -14.96 -1.96 6.50
CA THR A 122 -14.89 -0.55 6.88
C THR A 122 -14.46 -0.41 8.35
N GLN A 123 -15.02 -1.23 9.24
CA GLN A 123 -14.61 -1.27 10.65
C GLN A 123 -13.13 -1.64 10.80
N ARG A 124 -12.67 -2.68 10.13
CA ARG A 124 -11.27 -3.09 10.14
C ARG A 124 -10.34 -1.97 9.64
N ALA A 125 -10.74 -1.24 8.60
CA ALA A 125 -9.95 -0.10 8.11
C ALA A 125 -9.79 0.98 9.21
N ARG A 126 -10.85 1.31 9.97
CA ARG A 126 -10.80 2.23 11.09
C ARG A 126 -9.88 1.74 12.21
N GLU A 127 -9.99 0.47 12.57
CA GLU A 127 -9.16 -0.16 13.60
C GLU A 127 -7.68 -0.14 13.23
N LEU A 128 -7.33 -0.36 11.95
CA LEU A 128 -5.97 -0.25 11.46
C LEU A 128 -5.39 1.16 11.59
N TYR A 129 -6.17 2.21 11.29
CA TYR A 129 -5.75 3.60 11.51
C TYR A 129 -5.61 3.89 13.02
N LYS A 130 -6.53 3.42 13.84
CA LYS A 130 -6.46 3.57 15.31
C LYS A 130 -5.22 2.89 15.89
N ALA A 131 -4.88 1.69 15.43
CA ALA A 131 -3.67 0.96 15.82
C ALA A 131 -2.37 1.67 15.38
N LYS A 132 -2.42 2.47 14.30
CA LYS A 132 -1.31 3.34 13.89
C LYS A 132 -1.18 4.60 14.75
N GLY A 133 -2.18 4.91 15.60
CA GLY A 133 -2.18 6.06 16.51
C GLY A 133 -2.94 7.29 16.00
N TYR A 134 -3.76 7.16 14.94
CA TYR A 134 -4.62 8.24 14.48
C TYR A 134 -5.82 8.41 15.41
N PRO A 135 -6.22 9.64 15.75
CA PRO A 135 -7.42 9.89 16.56
C PRO A 135 -8.70 9.69 15.74
N ASP A 136 -9.80 9.40 16.43
CA ASP A 136 -11.06 9.02 15.80
C ASP A 136 -11.60 10.11 14.85
N ASP A 137 -11.47 11.40 15.18
CA ASP A 137 -11.92 12.51 14.33
C ASP A 137 -11.12 12.63 13.01
N TRP A 138 -9.82 12.31 13.03
CA TRP A 138 -9.01 12.23 11.82
C TRP A 138 -9.38 11.00 10.98
N ILE A 139 -9.63 9.87 11.65
CA ILE A 139 -10.06 8.64 10.98
C ILE A 139 -11.34 8.87 10.20
N GLU A 140 -12.35 9.53 10.79
CA GLU A 140 -13.60 9.83 10.09
C GLU A 140 -13.38 10.75 8.88
N ARG A 141 -12.55 11.78 8.99
CA ARG A 141 -12.18 12.62 7.83
C ARG A 141 -11.48 11.81 6.74
N ARG A 142 -10.60 10.90 7.13
CA ARG A 142 -9.88 10.05 6.18
C ARG A 142 -10.80 9.07 5.47
N MET A 143 -11.73 8.43 6.19
CA MET A 143 -12.75 7.55 5.61
C MET A 143 -13.64 8.31 4.62
N ARG A 144 -14.09 9.52 4.97
CA ARG A 144 -14.85 10.39 4.05
C ARG A 144 -14.04 10.75 2.81
N SER A 145 -12.75 11.03 2.95
CA SER A 145 -11.87 11.32 1.81
C SER A 145 -11.72 10.13 0.86
N ILE A 146 -11.80 8.89 1.37
CA ILE A 146 -11.82 7.68 0.54
C ILE A 146 -13.12 7.64 -0.26
N ALA A 147 -14.27 7.79 0.39
CA ALA A 147 -15.58 7.74 -0.27
C ALA A 147 -15.74 8.81 -1.38
N ILE A 148 -15.32 10.06 -1.10
CA ILE A 148 -15.32 11.14 -2.12
C ILE A 148 -14.43 10.76 -3.32
N ARG A 149 -13.30 10.12 -3.06
CA ARG A 149 -12.39 9.68 -4.11
C ARG A 149 -12.95 8.54 -4.95
N GLU A 150 -13.62 7.59 -4.32
CA GLU A 150 -14.28 6.47 -5.00
C GLU A 150 -15.39 7.01 -5.90
N GLU A 151 -16.27 7.88 -5.38
CA GLU A 151 -17.32 8.52 -6.17
C GLU A 151 -16.76 9.23 -7.42
N LEU A 152 -15.70 10.03 -7.27
CA LEU A 152 -15.07 10.69 -8.41
C LEU A 152 -14.49 9.69 -9.42
N THR A 153 -13.93 8.59 -8.94
CA THR A 153 -13.36 7.55 -9.80
C THR A 153 -14.44 6.85 -10.60
N ASP A 154 -15.59 6.57 -9.98
CA ASP A 154 -16.75 5.96 -10.62
C ASP A 154 -17.33 6.90 -11.69
N GLU A 155 -17.45 8.19 -11.41
CA GLU A 155 -17.87 9.20 -12.38
C GLU A 155 -16.91 9.24 -13.59
N TRP A 156 -15.63 9.26 -13.38
CA TRP A 156 -14.66 9.22 -14.47
C TRP A 156 -14.79 7.96 -15.33
N GLN A 157 -15.01 6.80 -14.69
CA GLN A 157 -15.22 5.54 -15.39
C GLN A 157 -16.47 5.60 -16.29
N GLN A 158 -17.58 6.11 -15.76
CA GLN A 158 -18.84 6.29 -16.50
C GLN A 158 -18.68 7.26 -17.68
N HIS A 159 -17.78 8.24 -17.55
CA HIS A 159 -17.48 9.25 -18.56
C HIS A 159 -16.29 8.89 -19.47
N GLY A 160 -15.93 7.60 -19.53
CA GLY A 160 -15.02 7.08 -20.55
C GLY A 160 -13.52 7.14 -20.22
N VAL A 161 -13.14 7.40 -18.98
CA VAL A 161 -11.76 7.22 -18.50
C VAL A 161 -11.56 5.74 -18.23
N ARG A 162 -10.52 5.11 -18.82
CA ARG A 162 -10.37 3.64 -18.78
C ARG A 162 -9.04 3.18 -18.23
N GLU A 163 -7.95 3.91 -18.49
CA GLU A 163 -6.62 3.48 -18.14
C GLU A 163 -6.23 3.92 -16.72
N GLN A 164 -5.64 3.00 -15.95
CA GLN A 164 -5.14 3.29 -14.59
C GLN A 164 -4.23 4.52 -14.54
N LYS A 165 -3.45 4.75 -15.59
CA LYS A 165 -2.57 5.90 -15.72
C LYS A 165 -3.34 7.22 -15.85
N GLU A 166 -4.47 7.22 -16.56
CA GLU A 166 -5.34 8.39 -16.73
C GLU A 166 -5.90 8.87 -15.39
N TYR A 167 -6.41 7.95 -14.54
CA TYR A 167 -6.87 8.28 -13.19
C TYR A 167 -5.77 8.94 -12.33
N SER A 168 -4.54 8.46 -12.46
CA SER A 168 -3.40 9.04 -11.75
C SER A 168 -3.09 10.46 -12.21
N ILE A 169 -3.17 10.71 -13.51
CA ILE A 169 -2.94 12.04 -14.10
C ILE A 169 -4.06 13.00 -13.69
N LEU A 170 -5.33 12.60 -13.81
CA LEU A 170 -6.47 13.42 -13.39
C LEU A 170 -6.38 13.82 -11.92
N THR A 171 -5.98 12.87 -11.06
CA THR A 171 -5.73 13.16 -9.63
C THR A 171 -4.61 14.18 -9.44
N ALA A 172 -3.53 14.04 -10.20
CA ALA A 172 -2.41 14.96 -10.12
C ALA A 172 -2.80 16.37 -10.60
N GLU A 173 -3.67 16.49 -11.59
CA GLU A 173 -4.19 17.77 -12.07
C GLU A 173 -5.06 18.48 -11.00
N ILE A 174 -5.96 17.74 -10.33
CA ILE A 174 -6.72 18.28 -9.18
C ILE A 174 -5.76 18.76 -8.10
N ALA A 175 -4.81 17.91 -7.69
CA ALA A 175 -3.86 18.25 -6.62
C ALA A 175 -3.00 19.48 -6.99
N LYS A 176 -2.51 19.55 -8.23
CA LYS A 176 -1.74 20.69 -8.73
C LYS A 176 -2.57 21.97 -8.76
N ALA A 177 -3.82 21.92 -9.18
CA ALA A 177 -4.71 23.08 -9.17
C ALA A 177 -5.06 23.51 -7.73
N THR A 178 -5.26 22.54 -6.82
CA THR A 178 -5.58 22.79 -5.40
C THR A 178 -4.40 23.37 -4.63
N PHE A 179 -3.22 22.74 -4.73
CA PHE A 179 -2.06 23.07 -3.87
C PHE A 179 -0.99 23.88 -4.57
N GLY A 180 -1.01 23.98 -5.89
CA GLY A 180 0.04 24.60 -6.69
C GLY A 180 1.26 23.71 -6.93
N ILE A 181 1.21 22.47 -6.45
CA ILE A 181 2.28 21.47 -6.54
C ILE A 181 1.70 20.10 -6.91
N THR A 182 2.51 19.26 -7.52
CA THR A 182 2.15 17.88 -7.85
C THR A 182 2.14 16.99 -6.59
N PRO A 183 1.45 15.83 -6.60
CA PRO A 183 1.52 14.87 -5.50
C PRO A 183 2.95 14.41 -5.18
N SER A 184 3.83 14.34 -6.18
CA SER A 184 5.23 13.97 -6.01
C SER A 184 6.01 15.04 -5.25
N GLU A 185 5.85 16.31 -5.63
CA GLU A 185 6.44 17.45 -4.92
C GLU A 185 5.91 17.55 -3.49
N HIS A 186 4.61 17.31 -3.29
CA HIS A 186 4.01 17.31 -1.94
C HIS A 186 4.59 16.18 -1.07
N LYS A 187 4.79 14.96 -1.63
CA LYS A 187 5.51 13.88 -0.95
C LYS A 187 6.93 14.28 -0.57
N ALA A 188 7.65 14.95 -1.48
CA ALA A 188 9.02 15.40 -1.23
C ALA A 188 9.07 16.43 -0.07
N ILE A 189 8.15 17.40 -0.02
CA ILE A 189 8.01 18.35 1.09
C ILE A 189 7.83 17.64 2.44
N LYS A 190 7.04 16.54 2.45
CA LYS A 190 6.79 15.74 3.66
C LYS A 190 7.85 14.66 3.92
N SER A 191 8.92 14.61 3.13
CA SER A 191 9.99 13.59 3.22
C SER A 191 9.47 12.15 3.06
N LEU A 192 8.41 11.95 2.27
CA LEU A 192 7.81 10.64 2.01
C LEU A 192 8.45 10.00 0.78
N LYS A 193 8.58 8.66 0.80
CA LYS A 193 9.05 7.84 -0.32
C LYS A 193 7.87 7.12 -0.99
N SER A 194 7.55 5.93 -0.52
CA SER A 194 6.47 5.07 -1.04
C SER A 194 5.15 5.20 -0.26
N GLN A 195 5.15 5.94 0.85
CA GLN A 195 3.98 6.07 1.72
C GLN A 195 2.81 6.77 1.00
N ASN A 196 1.59 6.50 1.46
CA ASN A 196 0.41 7.20 0.96
C ASN A 196 0.42 8.66 1.47
N LEU A 197 0.44 9.60 0.55
CA LEU A 197 0.50 11.04 0.88
C LEU A 197 -0.66 11.46 1.80
N ARG A 198 -1.90 10.97 1.55
CA ARG A 198 -3.07 11.38 2.33
C ARG A 198 -3.03 10.93 3.78
N ASP A 199 -2.34 9.83 4.08
CA ASP A 199 -2.15 9.38 5.46
C ASP A 199 -1.19 10.28 6.26
N HIS A 200 -0.48 11.18 5.57
CA HIS A 200 0.45 12.14 6.16
C HIS A 200 -0.02 13.60 6.05
N MET A 201 -1.16 13.84 5.43
CA MET A 201 -1.75 15.16 5.31
C MET A 201 -2.27 15.67 6.65
N THR A 202 -2.06 16.96 6.90
CA THR A 202 -2.75 17.70 7.98
C THR A 202 -4.24 17.82 7.68
N ASP A 203 -5.03 18.21 8.67
CA ASP A 203 -6.48 18.34 8.51
C ASP A 203 -6.87 19.28 7.36
N LEU A 204 -6.22 20.44 7.26
CA LEU A 204 -6.50 21.39 6.19
C LEU A 204 -6.08 20.89 4.81
N GLU A 205 -4.94 20.22 4.71
CA GLU A 205 -4.52 19.60 3.45
C GLU A 205 -5.54 18.55 3.00
N LEU A 206 -6.04 17.73 3.92
CA LEU A 206 -7.05 16.70 3.63
C LEU A 206 -8.39 17.33 3.23
N ILE A 207 -8.84 18.39 3.93
CA ILE A 207 -10.08 19.11 3.62
C ILE A 207 -10.02 19.75 2.23
N PHE A 208 -8.93 20.44 1.87
CA PHE A 208 -8.79 21.03 0.54
C PHE A 208 -8.67 19.97 -0.56
N SER A 209 -8.06 18.83 -0.28
CA SER A 209 -8.04 17.69 -1.21
C SER A 209 -9.47 17.19 -1.48
N MET A 210 -10.27 16.99 -0.43
CA MET A 210 -11.67 16.56 -0.53
C MET A 210 -12.52 17.59 -1.29
N LEU A 211 -12.32 18.89 -1.02
CA LEU A 211 -13.06 19.95 -1.71
C LEU A 211 -12.78 19.95 -3.21
N GLY A 212 -11.51 19.81 -3.62
CA GLY A 212 -11.13 19.75 -5.03
C GLY A 212 -11.71 18.52 -5.74
N GLU A 213 -11.73 17.38 -5.07
CA GLU A 213 -12.30 16.14 -5.62
C GLU A 213 -13.82 16.21 -5.69
N ALA A 214 -14.51 16.65 -4.64
CA ALA A 214 -15.96 16.82 -4.64
C ALA A 214 -16.44 17.86 -5.68
N ALA A 215 -15.76 19.01 -5.78
CA ALA A 215 -16.06 20.00 -6.81
C ALA A 215 -15.87 19.44 -8.22
N THR A 216 -14.85 18.61 -8.43
CA THR A 216 -14.63 17.93 -9.72
C THR A 216 -15.77 16.96 -10.01
N THR A 217 -16.20 16.15 -9.03
CA THR A 217 -17.33 15.22 -9.16
C THR A 217 -18.61 15.94 -9.61
N GLU A 218 -18.97 17.01 -8.93
CA GLU A 218 -20.17 17.80 -9.27
C GLU A 218 -20.07 18.41 -10.68
N MET A 219 -18.88 18.87 -11.08
CA MET A 219 -18.66 19.40 -12.42
C MET A 219 -18.70 18.31 -13.50
N VAL A 220 -18.21 17.08 -13.22
CA VAL A 220 -18.34 15.95 -14.14
C VAL A 220 -19.81 15.59 -14.34
N LYS A 221 -20.60 15.51 -13.26
CA LYS A 221 -22.03 15.26 -13.30
C LYS A 221 -22.81 16.33 -14.07
N ALA A 222 -22.42 17.59 -13.93
CA ALA A 222 -23.11 18.70 -14.59
C ALA A 222 -22.73 18.87 -16.07
N ASN A 223 -21.48 18.63 -16.43
CA ASN A 223 -20.93 18.93 -17.77
C ASN A 223 -20.82 17.71 -18.68
N HIS A 224 -20.97 16.49 -18.15
CA HIS A 224 -20.86 15.23 -18.86
C HIS A 224 -19.63 15.13 -19.81
N PRO A 225 -18.41 15.39 -19.33
CA PRO A 225 -17.20 15.37 -20.16
C PRO A 225 -16.92 13.94 -20.65
N ILE A 226 -16.53 13.79 -21.92
CA ILE A 226 -16.26 12.48 -22.52
C ILE A 226 -14.77 12.25 -22.67
N GLY A 227 -14.29 11.13 -22.07
CA GLY A 227 -12.92 10.67 -22.19
C GLY A 227 -11.92 11.50 -21.39
N PHE A 228 -10.64 11.12 -21.50
CA PHE A 228 -9.56 11.67 -20.68
C PHE A 228 -9.34 13.18 -20.85
N VAL A 229 -9.37 13.68 -22.11
CA VAL A 229 -9.00 15.07 -22.39
C VAL A 229 -10.00 16.07 -21.80
N GLU A 230 -11.29 15.79 -21.88
CA GLU A 230 -12.33 16.67 -21.34
C GLU A 230 -12.35 16.58 -19.80
N ASN A 231 -12.22 15.38 -19.26
CA ASN A 231 -12.11 15.17 -17.81
C ASN A 231 -10.88 15.87 -17.23
N THR A 232 -9.76 15.99 -17.97
CA THR A 232 -8.60 16.77 -17.54
C THR A 232 -8.92 18.25 -17.34
N LYS A 233 -9.72 18.84 -18.25
CA LYS A 233 -10.15 20.24 -18.11
C LYS A 233 -11.02 20.44 -16.87
N VAL A 234 -11.98 19.52 -16.67
CA VAL A 234 -12.89 19.56 -15.50
C VAL A 234 -12.11 19.35 -14.20
N ALA A 235 -11.14 18.42 -14.17
CA ALA A 235 -10.28 18.17 -13.02
C ALA A 235 -9.49 19.44 -12.60
N ARG A 236 -8.95 20.18 -13.58
CA ARG A 236 -8.27 21.46 -13.30
C ARG A 236 -9.23 22.51 -12.76
N GLN A 237 -10.45 22.58 -13.28
CA GLN A 237 -11.44 23.55 -12.82
C GLN A 237 -11.93 23.25 -11.40
N GLY A 238 -12.26 21.99 -11.09
CA GLY A 238 -12.64 21.55 -9.75
C GLY A 238 -11.52 21.76 -8.73
N GLY A 239 -10.30 21.40 -9.07
CA GLY A 239 -9.13 21.68 -8.24
C GLY A 239 -8.87 23.18 -8.05
N LYS A 240 -9.16 24.01 -9.05
CA LYS A 240 -9.01 25.47 -8.94
C LYS A 240 -9.97 26.07 -7.90
N ILE A 241 -11.20 25.58 -7.79
CA ILE A 241 -12.15 26.02 -6.75
C ILE A 241 -11.53 25.86 -5.36
N ALA A 242 -10.99 24.67 -5.07
CA ALA A 242 -10.30 24.42 -3.80
C ALA A 242 -9.02 25.25 -3.66
N GLY A 243 -8.29 25.43 -4.75
CA GLY A 243 -7.08 26.24 -4.78
C GLY A 243 -7.29 27.71 -4.49
N ASP A 244 -8.35 28.30 -5.02
CA ASP A 244 -8.69 29.70 -4.77
C ASP A 244 -9.18 29.89 -3.32
N ALA A 245 -10.01 28.97 -2.80
CA ALA A 245 -10.39 28.98 -1.38
C ALA A 245 -9.19 28.84 -0.44
N ARG A 246 -8.22 27.95 -0.77
CA ARG A 246 -6.99 27.79 -0.02
C ARG A 246 -6.16 29.07 0.00
N LYS A 247 -5.96 29.70 -1.15
CA LYS A 247 -5.20 30.96 -1.25
C LYS A 247 -5.82 32.07 -0.42
N GLU A 248 -7.14 32.18 -0.45
CA GLU A 248 -7.86 33.20 0.34
C GLU A 248 -7.70 32.93 1.85
N LEU A 249 -7.76 31.66 2.29
CA LEU A 249 -7.49 31.29 3.67
C LEU A 249 -6.04 31.63 4.07
N GLU A 250 -5.05 31.24 3.24
CA GLU A 250 -3.64 31.55 3.48
C GLU A 250 -3.38 33.06 3.58
N LYS A 251 -4.05 33.84 2.74
CA LYS A 251 -3.96 35.31 2.77
C LYS A 251 -4.51 35.89 4.08
N LYS A 252 -5.65 35.40 4.55
CA LYS A 252 -6.28 35.89 5.80
C LYS A 252 -5.55 35.43 7.05
N THR A 253 -5.02 34.22 7.05
CA THR A 253 -4.36 33.64 8.23
C THR A 253 -2.86 33.86 8.27
N GLN A 254 -2.26 34.30 7.16
CA GLN A 254 -0.79 34.42 6.96
C GLN A 254 -0.06 33.09 7.20
N LYS A 255 -0.76 31.94 7.07
CA LYS A 255 -0.22 30.59 7.24
C LYS A 255 -0.40 29.78 5.97
N LYS A 256 0.64 29.05 5.58
CA LYS A 256 0.55 28.09 4.46
C LYS A 256 -0.21 26.83 4.88
N VAL A 257 -1.08 26.35 4.00
CA VAL A 257 -1.79 25.08 4.20
C VAL A 257 -0.83 23.91 3.98
N VAL A 258 -0.06 23.96 2.88
CA VAL A 258 0.96 22.93 2.60
C VAL A 258 2.15 23.12 3.53
N SER A 259 2.52 22.06 4.23
CA SER A 259 3.62 22.08 5.19
C SER A 259 4.43 20.77 5.16
N ALA A 260 5.65 20.82 5.71
CA ALA A 260 6.48 19.63 5.93
C ALA A 260 5.98 18.76 7.10
N THR A 261 5.01 19.26 7.88
CA THR A 261 4.48 18.54 9.04
C THR A 261 3.66 17.33 8.60
N ASN A 262 4.05 16.16 9.04
CA ASN A 262 3.24 14.94 8.95
C ASN A 262 2.23 14.91 10.08
N TYR A 263 1.02 14.39 9.84
CA TYR A 263 -0.01 14.28 10.86
C TYR A 263 0.45 13.44 12.04
N LEU A 264 1.02 12.26 11.76
CA LEU A 264 1.76 11.49 12.75
C LEU A 264 3.26 11.63 12.48
N PRO A 265 4.05 12.05 13.47
CA PRO A 265 5.51 12.03 13.32
C PRO A 265 6.00 10.60 13.13
N GLU A 266 7.03 10.42 12.29
CA GLU A 266 7.69 9.12 12.17
C GLU A 266 8.10 8.63 13.56
N LYS A 267 7.64 7.41 13.94
CA LYS A 267 8.20 6.75 15.12
C LYS A 267 9.70 6.61 14.87
N LYS A 268 10.51 7.36 15.60
CA LYS A 268 11.96 7.13 15.60
C LYS A 268 12.15 5.67 15.98
N THR A 269 12.51 4.85 15.01
CA THR A 269 12.98 3.49 15.27
C THR A 269 14.16 3.66 16.22
N LYS A 270 14.00 3.27 17.48
CA LYS A 270 15.14 3.12 18.37
C LYS A 270 16.09 2.19 17.63
N LYS A 271 17.27 2.69 17.25
CA LYS A 271 18.39 1.83 16.92
C LYS A 271 18.58 0.99 18.18
N ILE A 272 18.33 -0.29 18.04
CA ILE A 272 18.77 -1.29 19.02
C ILE A 272 20.26 -1.40 18.73
N ASP A 273 21.06 -0.82 19.63
CA ASP A 273 22.51 -0.98 19.69
C ASP A 273 22.84 -2.43 20.00
#